data_f39807eac0db72d60898ebcbaedc6782
#
_entry.id   f39807eac0db72d60898ebcbaedc6782
#
_cell.length_a   1.000
_cell.length_b   1.000
_cell.length_c   1.000
_cell.angle_alpha   90.00
_cell.angle_beta   90.00
_cell.angle_gamma   90.00
#
_symmetry.space_group_name_H-M   'P 1'
#
loop_
_entity.id
_entity.type
_entity.pdbx_description
1 polymer ?
#
loop_
_entity_poly.entity_id
_entity_poly.type
_entity_poly.pdbx_seq_one_letter_code
_entity_poly.pdbx_strand_id
1 'polypeptide(L)'
;MILDIVNWQNAHEQSSNFKNHSPTKWTFVKEFLNRDFYEELYNTFPKLDNTWNEENSDEKLAYRKFWKRDEVRYYADGTPREHNLIQEYDSRYSESWNKFLEHLWSKEFIKKLVEVTGVEVTGLRHFCFMYAKKDCFQSPHIHNVSDKTLIVFIYFSKNWEKGDPGGTFLSDGKDESKILFEPYDLDNTSLFVLDGPNAAHGMRKITKDVERRAIQLTYEPFSTNDGW
;
A
#
# COMPACT_ATOMS: atom_id res chain seq x y z
N MET A 1 -22.03 9.23 16.25
CA MET A 1 -21.49 9.63 14.93
C MET A 1 -20.46 8.59 14.57
N ILE A 2 -20.67 7.84 13.49
CA ILE A 2 -19.59 7.01 12.93
C ILE A 2 -18.64 8.02 12.32
N LEU A 3 -17.47 8.22 12.92
CA LEU A 3 -16.42 9.04 12.34
C LEU A 3 -16.02 8.36 11.02
N ASP A 4 -16.13 9.10 9.91
CA ASP A 4 -15.61 8.64 8.63
C ASP A 4 -14.11 8.34 8.80
N ILE A 5 -13.71 7.09 8.59
CA ILE A 5 -12.32 6.66 8.73
C ILE A 5 -11.43 7.35 7.70
N VAL A 6 -11.96 7.58 6.51
CA VAL A 6 -11.24 8.14 5.35
C VAL A 6 -11.80 9.51 4.96
N ASN A 7 -10.91 10.46 4.68
CA ASN A 7 -11.25 11.75 4.08
C ASN A 7 -11.46 11.59 2.56
N TRP A 8 -12.59 11.02 2.18
CA TRP A 8 -12.90 10.76 0.78
C TRP A 8 -12.93 12.02 -0.08
N GLN A 9 -13.24 13.19 0.49
CA GLN A 9 -13.17 14.45 -0.24
C GLN A 9 -11.77 14.68 -0.79
N ASN A 10 -10.72 14.53 0.03
CA ASN A 10 -9.33 14.70 -0.40
C ASN A 10 -8.94 13.71 -1.51
N ALA A 11 -9.44 12.46 -1.44
CA ALA A 11 -9.22 11.47 -2.48
C ALA A 11 -9.96 11.84 -3.78
N HIS A 12 -11.21 12.30 -3.71
CA HIS A 12 -11.99 12.71 -4.89
C HIS A 12 -11.37 13.91 -5.60
N GLU A 13 -10.81 14.87 -4.88
CA GLU A 13 -10.09 16.02 -5.47
C GLU A 13 -8.89 15.56 -6.32
N GLN A 14 -8.32 14.40 -6.04
CA GLN A 14 -7.22 13.80 -6.79
C GLN A 14 -7.66 12.87 -7.94
N SER A 15 -8.95 12.64 -8.13
CA SER A 15 -9.47 11.71 -9.16
C SER A 15 -9.02 12.07 -10.57
N SER A 16 -9.04 13.37 -10.91
CA SER A 16 -8.56 13.84 -12.22
C SER A 16 -7.07 13.56 -12.42
N ASN A 17 -6.26 13.77 -11.38
CA ASN A 17 -4.83 13.50 -11.44
C ASN A 17 -4.58 12.00 -11.70
N PHE A 18 -5.26 11.11 -10.96
CA PHE A 18 -5.14 9.67 -11.18
C PHE A 18 -5.45 9.29 -12.62
N LYS A 19 -6.56 9.78 -13.17
CA LYS A 19 -7.04 9.40 -14.51
C LYS A 19 -6.16 9.94 -15.65
N ASN A 20 -5.48 11.06 -15.43
CA ASN A 20 -4.72 11.78 -16.46
C ASN A 20 -3.22 11.51 -16.44
N HIS A 21 -2.66 10.95 -15.36
CA HIS A 21 -1.23 10.63 -15.33
C HIS A 21 -0.87 9.56 -16.37
N SER A 22 0.30 9.72 -16.97
CA SER A 22 0.88 8.85 -17.99
C SER A 22 2.40 8.80 -17.76
N PRO A 23 3.08 7.68 -18.05
CA PRO A 23 2.61 6.44 -18.66
C PRO A 23 1.83 5.51 -17.70
N THR A 24 1.87 5.75 -16.41
CA THR A 24 1.14 5.00 -15.37
C THR A 24 0.12 5.91 -14.70
N LYS A 25 -1.04 5.38 -14.35
CA LYS A 25 -2.04 6.09 -13.58
C LYS A 25 -1.70 6.02 -12.09
N TRP A 26 -1.60 7.17 -11.46
CA TRP A 26 -1.32 7.28 -10.03
C TRP A 26 -1.86 8.58 -9.46
N THR A 27 -2.00 8.62 -8.15
CA THR A 27 -2.25 9.87 -7.43
C THR A 27 -1.77 9.80 -6.00
N PHE A 28 -1.47 10.96 -5.43
CA PHE A 28 -1.03 11.11 -4.06
C PHE A 28 -2.04 11.94 -3.27
N VAL A 29 -2.55 11.39 -2.18
CA VAL A 29 -3.59 11.98 -1.35
C VAL A 29 -3.01 12.36 0.00
N LYS A 30 -3.11 13.62 0.39
CA LYS A 30 -2.74 14.11 1.72
C LYS A 30 -3.91 14.00 2.67
N GLU A 31 -3.62 13.84 3.96
CA GLU A 31 -4.62 13.69 5.01
C GLU A 31 -5.69 12.67 4.64
N PHE A 32 -5.23 11.50 4.22
CA PHE A 32 -6.09 10.45 3.68
C PHE A 32 -7.05 9.88 4.72
N LEU A 33 -6.59 9.68 5.96
CA LEU A 33 -7.42 9.22 7.05
C LEU A 33 -7.88 10.39 7.92
N ASN A 34 -9.01 10.23 8.61
CA ASN A 34 -9.37 11.12 9.70
C ASN A 34 -8.22 11.21 10.71
N ARG A 35 -7.84 12.41 11.12
CA ARG A 35 -6.64 12.63 11.93
C ARG A 35 -6.64 11.86 13.24
N ASP A 36 -7.76 11.84 13.96
CA ASP A 36 -7.85 11.14 15.24
C ASP A 36 -7.69 9.63 15.06
N PHE A 37 -8.34 9.07 14.04
CA PHE A 37 -8.22 7.65 13.72
C PHE A 37 -6.80 7.29 13.22
N TYR A 38 -6.20 8.16 12.42
CA TYR A 38 -4.81 8.02 12.01
C TYR A 38 -3.84 7.98 13.19
N GLU A 39 -3.98 8.89 14.16
CA GLU A 39 -3.10 8.92 15.34
C GLU A 39 -3.25 7.64 16.17
N GLU A 40 -4.43 7.09 16.26
CA GLU A 40 -4.66 5.81 16.94
C GLU A 40 -3.94 4.66 16.23
N LEU A 41 -4.03 4.57 14.90
CA LEU A 41 -3.30 3.59 14.09
C LEU A 41 -1.79 3.81 14.17
N TYR A 42 -1.32 5.05 14.11
CA TYR A 42 0.08 5.40 14.23
C TYR A 42 0.68 4.95 15.56
N ASN A 43 0.00 5.23 16.67
CA ASN A 43 0.45 4.89 18.02
C ASN A 43 0.42 3.37 18.30
N THR A 44 -0.42 2.63 17.58
CA THR A 44 -0.58 1.17 17.71
C THR A 44 0.01 0.41 16.53
N PHE A 45 0.78 1.06 15.66
CA PHE A 45 1.47 0.41 14.55
C PHE A 45 2.38 -0.71 15.07
N PRO A 46 2.35 -1.91 14.48
CA PRO A 46 3.15 -3.04 14.95
C PRO A 46 4.64 -2.70 15.06
N LYS A 47 5.22 -2.93 16.22
CA LYS A 47 6.66 -2.73 16.42
C LYS A 47 7.46 -3.76 15.63
N LEU A 48 8.63 -3.35 15.14
CA LEU A 48 9.56 -4.27 14.50
C LEU A 48 10.09 -5.26 15.53
N ASP A 49 9.82 -6.54 15.30
CA ASP A 49 10.25 -7.67 16.12
C ASP A 49 10.58 -8.89 15.24
N ASN A 50 10.85 -10.03 15.85
CA ASN A 50 11.19 -11.28 15.17
C ASN A 50 10.02 -11.94 14.41
N THR A 51 8.82 -11.37 14.45
CA THR A 51 7.66 -11.83 13.67
C THR A 51 7.56 -11.15 12.30
N TRP A 52 8.45 -10.21 12.02
CA TRP A 52 8.55 -9.58 10.71
C TRP A 52 9.44 -10.39 9.78
N ASN A 53 9.05 -10.47 8.53
CA ASN A 53 9.89 -11.05 7.48
C ASN A 53 10.91 -9.98 7.03
N GLU A 54 12.19 -10.25 7.23
CA GLU A 54 13.26 -9.47 6.61
C GLU A 54 13.45 -9.95 5.17
N GLU A 55 13.32 -9.03 4.23
CA GLU A 55 13.64 -9.25 2.83
C GLU A 55 15.02 -8.62 2.57
N ASN A 56 16.03 -9.44 2.41
CA ASN A 56 17.42 -9.02 2.27
C ASN A 56 18.04 -9.68 1.04
N SER A 57 18.26 -8.88 0.01
CA SER A 57 18.87 -9.28 -1.25
C SER A 57 19.65 -8.09 -1.86
N ASP A 58 20.32 -8.29 -2.97
CA ASP A 58 21.00 -7.22 -3.72
C ASP A 58 20.03 -6.15 -4.25
N GLU A 59 18.75 -6.49 -4.38
CA GLU A 59 17.72 -5.58 -4.90
C GLU A 59 16.83 -4.96 -3.81
N LYS A 60 16.91 -5.47 -2.57
CA LYS A 60 15.99 -5.05 -1.52
C LYS A 60 16.51 -5.34 -0.12
N LEU A 61 16.36 -4.35 0.76
CA LEU A 61 16.41 -4.50 2.21
C LEU A 61 15.18 -3.81 2.80
N ALA A 62 14.25 -4.58 3.32
CA ALA A 62 13.00 -4.08 3.92
C ALA A 62 12.38 -5.13 4.85
N TYR A 63 11.41 -4.71 5.64
CA TYR A 63 10.69 -5.61 6.54
C TYR A 63 9.21 -5.61 6.20
N ARG A 64 8.61 -6.80 6.16
CA ARG A 64 7.19 -6.99 5.90
C ARG A 64 6.54 -7.85 6.98
N LYS A 65 5.30 -7.50 7.33
CA LYS A 65 4.47 -8.31 8.21
C LYS A 65 3.08 -8.39 7.58
N PHE A 66 2.70 -9.61 7.25
CA PHE A 66 1.41 -9.85 6.63
C PHE A 66 0.34 -10.03 7.70
N TRP A 67 -0.88 -9.59 7.42
CA TRP A 67 -2.02 -9.96 8.23
C TRP A 67 -2.18 -11.49 8.20
N LYS A 68 -2.92 -12.06 9.15
CA LYS A 68 -3.17 -13.51 9.18
C LYS A 68 -3.58 -13.99 7.79
N ARG A 69 -2.96 -15.07 7.32
CA ARG A 69 -3.23 -15.65 6.01
C ARG A 69 -4.02 -16.93 6.14
N ASP A 70 -4.85 -17.19 5.14
CA ASP A 70 -5.55 -18.46 4.94
C ASP A 70 -4.56 -19.57 4.51
N GLU A 71 -5.06 -20.79 4.35
CA GLU A 71 -4.28 -21.89 3.78
C GLU A 71 -3.68 -21.48 2.42
N VAL A 72 -2.49 -22.03 2.13
CA VAL A 72 -1.81 -21.78 0.86
C VAL A 72 -2.68 -22.31 -0.27
N ARG A 73 -3.17 -21.43 -1.11
CA ARG A 73 -3.81 -21.78 -2.38
C ARG A 73 -2.79 -21.76 -3.51
N TYR A 74 -3.05 -22.50 -4.56
CA TYR A 74 -2.14 -22.64 -5.68
C TYR A 74 -2.79 -22.10 -6.96
N TYR A 75 -1.97 -21.50 -7.83
CA TYR A 75 -2.35 -21.25 -9.21
C TYR A 75 -2.50 -22.58 -9.96
N ALA A 76 -3.12 -22.55 -11.15
CA ALA A 76 -3.30 -23.73 -11.98
C ALA A 76 -1.97 -24.40 -12.41
N ASP A 77 -0.88 -23.65 -12.42
CA ASP A 77 0.48 -24.11 -12.70
C ASP A 77 1.20 -24.70 -11.48
N GLY A 78 0.53 -24.78 -10.32
CA GLY A 78 1.11 -25.26 -9.08
C GLY A 78 1.91 -24.25 -8.27
N THR A 79 2.00 -22.98 -8.71
CA THR A 79 2.67 -21.92 -7.97
C THR A 79 1.84 -21.53 -6.74
N PRO A 80 2.43 -21.45 -5.53
CA PRO A 80 1.73 -21.01 -4.33
C PRO A 80 1.17 -19.58 -4.48
N ARG A 81 -0.10 -19.40 -4.12
CA ARG A 81 -0.69 -18.06 -3.98
C ARG A 81 -0.43 -17.55 -2.57
N GLU A 82 0.60 -16.77 -2.40
CA GLU A 82 1.08 -16.36 -1.08
C GLU A 82 0.19 -15.34 -0.34
N HIS A 83 -0.91 -14.88 -0.93
CA HIS A 83 -1.57 -13.65 -0.50
C HIS A 83 -3.07 -13.76 -0.22
N ASN A 84 -3.52 -14.90 0.32
CA ASN A 84 -4.90 -14.98 0.79
C ASN A 84 -5.04 -14.24 2.12
N LEU A 85 -5.88 -13.23 2.15
CA LEU A 85 -6.19 -12.45 3.32
C LEU A 85 -7.39 -13.05 4.07
N ILE A 86 -7.26 -13.28 5.38
CA ILE A 86 -8.37 -13.68 6.25
C ILE A 86 -8.94 -12.42 6.91
N GLN A 87 -10.24 -12.21 6.82
CA GLN A 87 -10.98 -11.10 7.40
C GLN A 87 -11.36 -11.32 8.87
N GLU A 88 -10.64 -12.15 9.59
CA GLU A 88 -10.96 -12.42 10.99
C GLU A 88 -10.24 -11.43 11.90
N TYR A 89 -10.91 -11.12 13.03
CA TYR A 89 -10.29 -10.40 14.12
C TYR A 89 -9.00 -11.09 14.57
N ASP A 90 -7.93 -10.32 14.68
CA ASP A 90 -6.64 -10.81 15.14
C ASP A 90 -6.21 -10.06 16.40
N SER A 91 -6.25 -10.74 17.55
CA SER A 91 -5.92 -10.16 18.86
C SER A 91 -4.47 -9.69 19.00
N ARG A 92 -3.60 -9.99 18.04
CA ARG A 92 -2.22 -9.47 18.01
C ARG A 92 -2.17 -7.98 17.65
N TYR A 93 -3.24 -7.46 17.07
CA TYR A 93 -3.36 -6.06 16.66
C TYR A 93 -4.41 -5.34 17.52
N SER A 94 -4.33 -4.02 17.58
CA SER A 94 -5.31 -3.20 18.28
C SER A 94 -6.71 -3.34 17.66
N GLU A 95 -7.73 -2.97 18.43
CA GLU A 95 -9.11 -2.91 17.92
C GLU A 95 -9.22 -1.98 16.72
N SER A 96 -8.49 -0.87 16.71
CA SER A 96 -8.47 0.09 15.60
C SER A 96 -7.93 -0.51 14.32
N TRP A 97 -6.85 -1.32 14.40
CA TRP A 97 -6.33 -2.02 13.23
C TRP A 97 -7.30 -3.05 12.70
N ASN A 98 -7.98 -3.80 13.58
CA ASN A 98 -9.01 -4.75 13.18
C ASN A 98 -10.21 -4.06 12.50
N LYS A 99 -10.72 -2.95 13.07
CA LYS A 99 -11.76 -2.12 12.46
C LYS A 99 -11.31 -1.54 11.12
N PHE A 100 -10.04 -1.13 11.01
CA PHE A 100 -9.51 -0.60 9.77
C PHE A 100 -9.47 -1.67 8.68
N LEU A 101 -9.03 -2.88 8.98
CA LEU A 101 -9.06 -3.99 8.02
C LEU A 101 -10.49 -4.28 7.55
N GLU A 102 -11.46 -4.38 8.47
CA GLU A 102 -12.88 -4.57 8.15
C GLU A 102 -13.39 -3.46 7.22
N HIS A 103 -13.04 -2.20 7.52
CA HIS A 103 -13.40 -1.06 6.68
C HIS A 103 -12.79 -1.14 5.28
N LEU A 104 -11.49 -1.45 5.18
CA LEU A 104 -10.76 -1.58 3.90
C LEU A 104 -11.34 -2.68 3.01
N TRP A 105 -11.96 -3.68 3.61
CA TRP A 105 -12.62 -4.78 2.89
C TRP A 105 -14.09 -4.50 2.54
N SER A 106 -14.67 -3.46 3.10
CA SER A 106 -16.09 -3.16 2.95
C SER A 106 -16.44 -2.80 1.51
N LYS A 107 -17.66 -3.16 1.10
CA LYS A 107 -18.20 -2.78 -0.23
C LYS A 107 -18.24 -1.26 -0.41
N GLU A 108 -18.44 -0.52 0.68
CA GLU A 108 -18.46 0.94 0.65
C GLU A 108 -17.09 1.51 0.32
N PHE A 109 -16.03 1.05 0.99
CA PHE A 109 -14.67 1.48 0.72
C PHE A 109 -14.27 1.15 -0.73
N ILE A 110 -14.55 -0.08 -1.19
CA ILE A 110 -14.25 -0.52 -2.55
C ILE A 110 -14.98 0.35 -3.58
N LYS A 111 -16.28 0.62 -3.34
CA LYS A 111 -17.06 1.53 -4.20
C LYS A 111 -16.42 2.91 -4.29
N LYS A 112 -15.97 3.48 -3.17
CA LYS A 112 -15.28 4.77 -3.15
C LYS A 112 -13.96 4.75 -3.90
N LEU A 113 -13.17 3.67 -3.80
CA LEU A 113 -11.96 3.50 -4.61
C LEU A 113 -12.27 3.51 -6.11
N VAL A 114 -13.32 2.80 -6.54
CA VAL A 114 -13.77 2.79 -7.94
C VAL A 114 -14.21 4.18 -8.39
N GLU A 115 -14.98 4.91 -7.58
CA GLU A 115 -15.40 6.29 -7.86
C GLU A 115 -14.18 7.22 -8.09
N VAL A 116 -13.16 7.12 -7.24
CA VAL A 116 -11.95 7.96 -7.33
C VAL A 116 -11.08 7.56 -8.51
N THR A 117 -10.84 6.27 -8.72
CA THR A 117 -9.83 5.79 -9.67
C THR A 117 -10.40 5.40 -11.03
N GLY A 118 -11.67 4.99 -11.07
CA GLY A 118 -12.27 4.37 -12.26
C GLY A 118 -11.76 2.95 -12.53
N VAL A 119 -11.02 2.34 -11.61
CA VAL A 119 -10.53 0.96 -11.74
C VAL A 119 -11.55 0.01 -11.13
N GLU A 120 -12.06 -0.92 -11.94
CA GLU A 120 -13.09 -1.88 -11.57
C GLU A 120 -12.53 -2.99 -10.66
N VAL A 121 -12.30 -2.66 -9.39
CA VAL A 121 -11.89 -3.62 -8.36
C VAL A 121 -13.10 -4.07 -7.53
N THR A 122 -13.07 -5.29 -7.01
CA THR A 122 -14.18 -5.87 -6.24
C THR A 122 -13.78 -6.38 -4.87
N GLY A 123 -12.49 -6.49 -4.57
CA GLY A 123 -12.03 -6.95 -3.28
C GLY A 123 -10.56 -6.66 -2.96
N LEU A 124 -10.25 -6.65 -1.67
CA LEU A 124 -8.90 -6.55 -1.15
C LEU A 124 -8.24 -7.93 -1.16
N ARG A 125 -7.17 -8.08 -1.92
CA ARG A 125 -6.42 -9.33 -2.03
C ARG A 125 -5.26 -9.42 -1.05
N HIS A 126 -4.62 -8.29 -0.78
CA HIS A 126 -3.36 -8.26 -0.04
C HIS A 126 -3.34 -7.11 0.95
N PHE A 127 -2.93 -7.41 2.18
CA PHE A 127 -2.63 -6.44 3.22
C PHE A 127 -1.28 -6.77 3.82
N CYS A 128 -0.37 -5.81 3.78
CA CYS A 128 0.98 -5.97 4.30
C CYS A 128 1.41 -4.71 5.07
N PHE A 129 1.81 -4.87 6.33
CA PHE A 129 2.58 -3.85 7.03
C PHE A 129 3.98 -3.80 6.44
N MET A 130 4.48 -2.61 6.22
CA MET A 130 5.82 -2.33 5.70
C MET A 130 6.59 -1.49 6.71
N TYR A 131 7.80 -1.90 6.99
CA TYR A 131 8.72 -1.16 7.83
C TYR A 131 10.08 -1.04 7.13
N ALA A 132 10.67 0.13 7.21
CA ALA A 132 12.03 0.35 6.76
C ALA A 132 12.72 1.36 7.70
N LYS A 133 14.02 1.29 7.77
CA LYS A 133 14.89 2.15 8.57
C LYS A 133 16.12 2.54 7.75
N LYS A 134 17.06 3.24 8.35
CA LYS A 134 18.33 3.57 7.71
C LYS A 134 18.93 2.35 7.01
N ASP A 135 19.44 2.56 5.82
CA ASP A 135 20.02 1.59 4.89
C ASP A 135 19.02 0.68 4.15
N CYS A 136 17.73 0.68 4.52
CA CYS A 136 16.71 -0.01 3.75
C CYS A 136 16.50 0.65 2.38
N PHE A 137 16.22 -0.17 1.38
CA PHE A 137 15.96 0.24 -0.01
C PHE A 137 15.15 -0.84 -0.74
N GLN A 138 14.63 -0.47 -1.89
CA GLN A 138 14.06 -1.42 -2.85
C GLN A 138 14.29 -0.90 -4.26
N SER A 139 15.01 -1.67 -5.07
CA SER A 139 15.26 -1.36 -6.48
C SER A 139 13.98 -1.22 -7.28
N PRO A 140 13.96 -0.42 -8.35
CA PRO A 140 12.78 -0.28 -9.20
C PRO A 140 12.34 -1.62 -9.77
N HIS A 141 11.07 -1.95 -9.57
CA HIS A 141 10.47 -3.20 -10.06
C HIS A 141 9.06 -2.98 -10.57
N ILE A 142 8.57 -3.95 -11.33
CA ILE A 142 7.24 -3.96 -11.92
C ILE A 142 6.58 -5.27 -11.52
N HIS A 143 5.39 -5.23 -10.95
CA HIS A 143 4.62 -6.46 -10.70
C HIS A 143 3.97 -6.96 -11.98
N ASN A 144 3.36 -6.05 -12.74
CA ASN A 144 2.66 -6.34 -14.00
C ASN A 144 1.67 -7.51 -13.89
N VAL A 145 0.92 -7.54 -12.81
CA VAL A 145 -0.07 -8.60 -12.55
C VAL A 145 -1.27 -8.42 -13.48
N SER A 146 -1.82 -7.20 -13.51
CA SER A 146 -2.98 -6.87 -14.33
C SER A 146 -3.17 -5.35 -14.41
N ASP A 147 -3.68 -4.86 -15.53
CA ASP A 147 -4.14 -3.47 -15.71
C ASP A 147 -5.43 -3.16 -14.92
N LYS A 148 -5.92 -4.11 -14.14
CA LYS A 148 -7.07 -3.98 -13.22
C LYS A 148 -6.66 -4.10 -11.75
N THR A 149 -5.38 -4.21 -11.47
CA THR A 149 -4.84 -4.28 -10.10
C THR A 149 -4.52 -2.88 -9.60
N LEU A 150 -5.18 -2.46 -8.51
CA LEU A 150 -4.92 -1.19 -7.85
C LEU A 150 -4.08 -1.43 -6.60
N ILE A 151 -2.90 -0.81 -6.55
CA ILE A 151 -2.01 -0.81 -5.39
C ILE A 151 -2.22 0.49 -4.62
N VAL A 152 -2.43 0.38 -3.32
CA VAL A 152 -2.60 1.51 -2.41
C VAL A 152 -1.57 1.42 -1.30
N PHE A 153 -0.73 2.43 -1.18
CA PHE A 153 0.15 2.61 -0.03
C PHE A 153 -0.46 3.65 0.90
N ILE A 154 -0.50 3.37 2.20
CA ILE A 154 -0.88 4.35 3.23
C ILE A 154 0.29 4.48 4.18
N TYR A 155 0.74 5.72 4.42
CA TYR A 155 1.94 6.00 5.19
C TYR A 155 1.62 6.44 6.62
N PHE A 156 2.44 5.97 7.54
CA PHE A 156 2.38 6.24 8.98
C PHE A 156 3.77 6.67 9.47
N SER A 157 4.39 7.64 8.80
CA SER A 157 5.77 8.06 9.09
C SER A 157 5.82 9.55 9.30
N LYS A 158 6.38 9.97 10.43
CA LYS A 158 6.58 11.38 10.77
C LYS A 158 8.03 11.80 10.57
N ASN A 159 8.30 13.10 10.58
CA ASN A 159 9.64 13.68 10.47
C ASN A 159 10.35 13.43 9.11
N TRP A 160 9.57 13.26 8.03
CA TRP A 160 10.08 13.27 6.66
C TRP A 160 10.07 14.68 6.10
N GLU A 161 11.14 15.08 5.43
CA GLU A 161 11.30 16.39 4.84
C GLU A 161 11.49 16.29 3.32
N LYS A 162 11.24 17.39 2.61
CA LYS A 162 11.42 17.43 1.16
C LYS A 162 12.85 17.08 0.78
N GLY A 163 13.00 16.06 -0.07
CA GLY A 163 14.29 15.55 -0.54
C GLY A 163 14.78 14.33 0.24
N ASP A 164 14.16 13.99 1.36
CA ASP A 164 14.48 12.75 2.05
C ASP A 164 14.09 11.53 1.20
N PRO A 165 15.02 10.56 1.02
CA PRO A 165 14.70 9.32 0.33
C PRO A 165 13.86 8.40 1.21
N GLY A 166 13.08 7.50 0.58
CA GLY A 166 12.37 6.43 1.29
C GLY A 166 10.85 6.43 1.11
N GLY A 167 10.27 7.44 0.47
CA GLY A 167 8.93 7.31 -0.09
C GLY A 167 8.91 6.26 -1.20
N THR A 168 7.75 5.66 -1.47
CA THR A 168 7.62 4.82 -2.65
C THR A 168 7.65 5.71 -3.89
N PHE A 169 8.73 5.67 -4.64
CA PHE A 169 8.84 6.43 -5.89
C PHE A 169 8.21 5.67 -7.07
N LEU A 170 7.80 6.42 -8.08
CA LEU A 170 7.42 5.93 -9.40
C LEU A 170 8.48 6.36 -10.40
N SER A 171 8.86 5.51 -11.33
CA SER A 171 9.88 5.81 -12.33
C SER A 171 9.45 5.40 -13.75
N ASP A 172 10.06 6.03 -14.75
CA ASP A 172 9.93 5.63 -16.14
C ASP A 172 10.84 4.42 -16.39
N GLY A 173 10.22 3.25 -16.39
CA GLY A 173 10.95 1.98 -16.40
C GLY A 173 11.69 1.68 -15.10
N LYS A 174 12.51 0.65 -15.11
CA LYS A 174 13.31 0.21 -13.94
C LYS A 174 14.59 1.03 -13.78
N ASP A 175 14.48 2.35 -13.90
CA ASP A 175 15.62 3.27 -13.87
C ASP A 175 15.41 4.34 -12.78
N GLU A 176 16.15 4.23 -11.69
CA GLU A 176 16.06 5.15 -10.55
C GLU A 176 16.50 6.59 -10.90
N SER A 177 17.24 6.79 -12.00
CA SER A 177 17.57 8.12 -12.50
C SER A 177 16.38 8.85 -13.16
N LYS A 178 15.30 8.12 -13.45
CA LYS A 178 14.10 8.61 -14.12
C LYS A 178 12.87 8.62 -13.20
N ILE A 179 13.04 9.06 -11.96
CA ILE A 179 11.94 9.19 -11.01
C ILE A 179 10.95 10.23 -11.51
N LEU A 180 9.70 9.82 -11.68
CA LEU A 180 8.56 10.67 -12.06
C LEU A 180 7.93 11.33 -10.83
N PHE A 181 7.91 10.61 -9.73
CA PHE A 181 7.31 11.04 -8.46
C PHE A 181 7.95 10.30 -7.30
N GLU A 182 8.21 11.02 -6.21
CA GLU A 182 8.59 10.45 -4.92
C GLU A 182 7.97 11.28 -3.80
N PRO A 183 7.13 10.69 -2.93
CA PRO A 183 6.58 11.41 -1.80
C PRO A 183 7.64 11.67 -0.73
N TYR A 184 7.65 12.87 -0.23
CA TYR A 184 8.45 13.29 0.93
C TYR A 184 7.61 13.60 2.17
N ASP A 185 6.29 13.63 2.01
CA ASP A 185 5.33 13.78 3.11
C ASP A 185 4.69 12.41 3.32
N LEU A 186 5.06 11.75 4.41
CA LEU A 186 4.61 10.40 4.72
C LEU A 186 3.75 10.37 6.01
N ASP A 187 3.25 11.53 6.46
CA ASP A 187 2.35 11.67 7.60
C ASP A 187 0.91 11.72 7.14
N ASN A 188 0.16 10.64 7.38
CA ASN A 188 -1.25 10.51 6.98
C ASN A 188 -1.49 10.74 5.48
N THR A 189 -0.65 10.16 4.64
CA THR A 189 -0.76 10.30 3.19
C THR A 189 -0.93 8.94 2.52
N SER A 190 -1.42 8.93 1.29
CA SER A 190 -1.63 7.71 0.53
C SER A 190 -1.20 7.88 -0.93
N LEU A 191 -0.60 6.84 -1.50
CA LEU A 191 -0.26 6.75 -2.92
C LEU A 191 -1.10 5.64 -3.56
N PHE A 192 -1.87 5.99 -4.59
CA PHE A 192 -2.62 5.04 -5.41
C PHE A 192 -1.90 4.84 -6.73
N VAL A 193 -1.70 3.59 -7.14
CA VAL A 193 -1.01 3.25 -8.39
C VAL A 193 -1.78 2.14 -9.10
N LEU A 194 -2.11 2.35 -10.38
CA LEU A 194 -2.58 1.28 -11.24
C LEU A 194 -1.39 0.41 -11.64
N ASP A 195 -1.47 -0.90 -11.36
CA ASP A 195 -0.45 -1.84 -11.80
C ASP A 195 -0.40 -1.93 -13.34
N GLY A 196 0.70 -2.45 -13.86
CA GLY A 196 0.89 -2.64 -15.28
C GLY A 196 2.35 -2.51 -15.70
N PRO A 197 2.64 -2.64 -17.00
CA PRO A 197 4.02 -2.69 -17.51
C PRO A 197 4.82 -1.40 -17.32
N ASN A 198 4.13 -0.28 -17.08
CA ASN A 198 4.75 1.04 -16.87
C ASN A 198 4.73 1.48 -15.40
N ALA A 199 4.26 0.64 -14.48
CA ALA A 199 4.12 0.96 -13.07
C ALA A 199 5.40 0.63 -12.26
N ALA A 200 6.56 0.97 -12.80
CA ALA A 200 7.82 0.77 -12.10
C ALA A 200 7.85 1.63 -10.83
N HIS A 201 8.18 1.00 -9.71
CA HIS A 201 8.26 1.67 -8.42
C HIS A 201 9.33 1.02 -7.54
N GLY A 202 9.77 1.77 -6.54
CA GLY A 202 10.79 1.34 -5.62
C GLY A 202 10.87 2.23 -4.39
N MET A 203 11.95 2.11 -3.65
CA MET A 203 12.26 2.93 -2.49
C MET A 203 13.75 3.22 -2.48
N ARG A 204 14.12 4.49 -2.64
CA ARG A 204 15.54 4.89 -2.54
C ARG A 204 16.08 4.58 -1.15
N LYS A 205 17.38 4.31 -1.08
CA LYS A 205 18.07 4.01 0.17
C LYS A 205 17.84 5.11 1.21
N ILE A 206 17.29 4.72 2.35
CA ILE A 206 17.05 5.63 3.48
C ILE A 206 18.38 6.01 4.11
N THR A 207 18.69 7.29 4.18
CA THR A 207 19.95 7.80 4.71
C THR A 207 19.83 8.36 6.13
N LYS A 208 18.62 8.70 6.56
CA LYS A 208 18.32 9.20 7.91
C LYS A 208 18.05 8.06 8.88
N ASP A 209 18.28 8.31 10.15
CA ASP A 209 17.88 7.42 11.24
C ASP A 209 16.41 7.69 11.61
N VAL A 210 15.51 7.17 10.80
CA VAL A 210 14.07 7.34 10.90
C VAL A 210 13.36 6.01 10.66
N GLU A 211 12.12 5.90 11.14
CA GLU A 211 11.26 4.76 10.88
C GLU A 211 10.27 5.08 9.78
N ARG A 212 10.38 4.39 8.66
CA ARG A 212 9.36 4.39 7.62
C ARG A 212 8.35 3.31 7.90
N ARG A 213 7.12 3.70 8.18
CA ARG A 213 5.98 2.83 8.44
C ARG A 213 4.93 3.05 7.36
N ALA A 214 4.46 1.99 6.76
CA ALA A 214 3.39 2.03 5.75
C ALA A 214 2.60 0.73 5.77
N ILE A 215 1.45 0.74 5.11
CA ILE A 215 0.78 -0.48 4.67
C ILE A 215 0.72 -0.48 3.15
N GLN A 216 0.78 -1.67 2.57
CA GLN A 216 0.49 -1.90 1.16
C GLN A 216 -0.77 -2.74 1.05
N LEU A 217 -1.69 -2.25 0.25
CA LEU A 217 -2.95 -2.90 -0.09
C LEU A 217 -2.96 -3.20 -1.59
N THR A 218 -3.51 -4.35 -1.96
CA THR A 218 -3.74 -4.68 -3.37
C THR A 218 -5.20 -5.03 -3.57
N TYR A 219 -5.87 -4.29 -4.45
CA TYR A 219 -7.25 -4.52 -4.83
C TYR A 219 -7.32 -5.06 -6.24
N GLU A 220 -8.18 -6.05 -6.46
CA GLU A 220 -8.37 -6.72 -7.75
C GLU A 220 -9.84 -7.02 -8.01
N PRO A 221 -10.23 -7.22 -9.30
CA PRO A 221 -11.51 -7.83 -9.62
C PRO A 221 -11.43 -9.33 -9.32
N PHE A 222 -12.18 -9.79 -8.32
CA PHE A 222 -12.32 -11.22 -8.10
C PHE A 222 -13.33 -11.79 -9.09
N SER A 223 -12.94 -12.81 -9.83
CA SER A 223 -13.88 -13.63 -10.59
C SER A 223 -14.12 -14.94 -9.84
N THR A 224 -15.37 -15.40 -9.85
CA THR A 224 -15.74 -16.71 -9.30
C THR A 224 -15.06 -17.88 -10.03
N ASN A 225 -14.54 -17.61 -11.25
CA ASN A 225 -13.84 -18.59 -12.07
C ASN A 225 -12.35 -18.72 -11.72
N ASP A 226 -11.79 -17.82 -10.93
CA ASP A 226 -10.38 -17.82 -10.56
C ASP A 226 -10.10 -18.64 -9.29
N GLY A 227 -11.09 -19.37 -8.80
CA GLY A 227 -10.94 -20.24 -7.63
C GLY A 227 -10.71 -19.47 -6.31
N TRP A 228 -11.31 -18.31 -6.20
CA TRP A 228 -11.32 -17.47 -4.99
C TRP A 228 -12.49 -17.82 -4.07
#